data_929ba1c2f6124e2c09aaa71996d231eb
#
_entry.id   929ba1c2f6124e2c09aaa71996d231eb
#
_cell.length_a   1.000
_cell.length_b   1.000
_cell.length_c   1.000
_cell.angle_alpha   90.00
_cell.angle_beta   90.00
_cell.angle_gamma   90.00
#
_symmetry.space_group_name_H-M   'P 1'
#
loop_
_entity.id
_entity.type
_entity.pdbx_description
1 polymer ?
#
loop_
_entity_poly.entity_id
_entity_poly.type
_entity_poly.pdbx_seq_one_letter_code
_entity_poly.pdbx_strand_id
1 'polypeptide(L)'
;MADNNDGFSAAERAAMKQRAEELAAMKGVKGSAKKAKEYQACIDAIDALSGLDRMIAERFHVVVTEEAPHLDPKTWYGFPSYARDGKVVAFVQPASKFDTRYATIGFNEDATLDDGDMWATTFAVVEWTDTVEQRLRELVQRAAG
;
A
#
# COMPACT_ATOMS: atom_id res chain seq x y z
N MET A 1 7.11 12.41 28.71
CA MET A 1 7.30 12.19 28.27
C MET A 1 7.79 11.64 27.56
N ALA A 2 8.02 11.56 27.46
CA ALA A 2 8.37 11.19 26.90
C ALA A 2 8.72 10.61 26.16
N ASP A 3 8.94 10.47 26.11
CA ASP A 3 9.32 9.95 25.57
C ASP A 3 9.42 9.55 24.61
N ASN A 4 9.13 9.70 24.35
CA ASN A 4 9.32 9.46 23.18
C ASN A 4 10.42 9.51 22.52
N ASN A 5 10.99 9.45 23.04
CA ASN A 5 12.02 9.50 22.68
C ASN A 5 12.89 8.82 21.72
N ASP A 6 12.54 7.94 21.03
CA ASP A 6 13.16 7.27 19.93
C ASP A 6 13.07 8.05 18.61
N GLY A 7 12.51 9.25 18.65
CA GLY A 7 12.42 10.13 17.49
C GLY A 7 11.27 9.87 16.54
N PHE A 8 10.42 8.91 16.84
CA PHE A 8 9.25 8.62 16.00
C PHE A 8 8.03 9.41 16.45
N SER A 9 7.22 9.86 15.49
CA SER A 9 5.93 10.48 15.77
C SER A 9 4.93 9.45 16.30
N ALA A 10 3.82 9.93 16.85
CA ALA A 10 2.73 9.05 17.29
C ALA A 10 2.18 8.23 16.12
N ALA A 11 2.05 8.84 14.93
CA ALA A 11 1.58 8.15 13.74
C ALA A 11 2.56 7.07 13.30
N GLU A 12 3.85 7.35 13.36
CA GLU A 12 4.88 6.37 13.01
C GLU A 12 4.91 5.21 13.99
N ARG A 13 4.77 5.49 15.30
CA ARG A 13 4.68 4.44 16.30
C ARG A 13 3.44 3.57 16.10
N ALA A 14 2.29 4.18 15.77
CA ALA A 14 1.07 3.45 15.48
C ALA A 14 1.25 2.54 14.25
N ALA A 15 1.93 3.02 13.21
CA ALA A 15 2.21 2.23 12.02
C ALA A 15 3.12 1.04 12.33
N MET A 16 4.15 1.24 13.15
CA MET A 16 5.03 0.16 13.58
C MET A 16 4.29 -0.88 14.41
N LYS A 17 3.38 -0.44 15.28
CA LYS A 17 2.53 -1.33 16.05
C LYS A 17 1.63 -2.15 15.13
N GLN A 18 1.04 -1.52 14.13
CA GLN A 18 0.21 -2.22 13.14
C GLN A 18 1.03 -3.26 12.38
N ARG A 19 2.28 -2.96 12.03
CA ARG A 19 3.16 -3.94 11.38
C ARG A 19 3.41 -5.15 12.27
N ALA A 20 3.66 -4.93 13.56
CA ALA A 20 3.85 -6.01 14.52
C ALA A 20 2.57 -6.87 14.64
N GLU A 21 1.41 -6.23 14.66
CA GLU A 21 0.12 -6.93 14.69
C GLU A 21 -0.12 -7.74 13.42
N GLU A 22 0.23 -7.19 12.25
CA GLU A 22 0.13 -7.91 10.97
C GLU A 22 0.95 -9.20 10.99
N LEU A 23 2.20 -9.10 11.43
CA LEU A 23 3.09 -10.26 11.52
C LEU A 23 2.57 -11.28 12.52
N ALA A 24 2.09 -10.84 13.67
CA ALA A 24 1.53 -11.72 14.70
C ALA A 24 0.27 -12.44 14.20
N ALA A 25 -0.61 -11.72 13.50
CA ALA A 25 -1.86 -12.29 12.98
C ALA A 25 -1.62 -13.39 11.95
N MET A 26 -0.52 -13.32 11.22
CA MET A 26 -0.19 -14.30 10.17
C MET A 26 0.72 -15.44 10.66
N LYS A 27 1.14 -15.40 11.92
CA LYS A 27 2.03 -16.42 12.47
C LYS A 27 1.36 -17.79 12.41
N GLY A 28 2.02 -18.73 11.73
CA GLY A 28 1.50 -20.09 11.57
C GLY A 28 0.41 -20.25 10.51
N VAL A 29 -0.04 -19.17 9.88
CA VAL A 29 -1.02 -19.20 8.80
C VAL A 29 -0.26 -19.28 7.47
N LYS A 30 -0.62 -20.23 6.60
CA LYS A 30 0.11 -20.52 5.35
C LYS A 30 -0.84 -20.76 4.18
N GLY A 31 -0.29 -20.68 2.97
CA GLY A 31 -0.97 -21.05 1.73
C GLY A 31 -2.17 -20.18 1.42
N SER A 32 -3.22 -20.83 0.90
CA SER A 32 -4.44 -20.12 0.49
C SER A 32 -5.16 -19.48 1.67
N ALA A 33 -5.07 -20.07 2.86
CA ALA A 33 -5.65 -19.47 4.07
C ALA A 33 -4.97 -18.15 4.41
N LYS A 34 -3.65 -18.08 4.27
CA LYS A 34 -2.90 -16.84 4.50
C LYS A 34 -3.30 -15.77 3.49
N LYS A 35 -3.36 -16.13 2.20
CA LYS A 35 -3.74 -15.19 1.15
C LYS A 35 -5.16 -14.65 1.36
N ALA A 36 -6.11 -15.50 1.74
CA ALA A 36 -7.47 -15.08 2.00
C ALA A 36 -7.55 -14.12 3.18
N LYS A 37 -6.81 -14.40 4.24
CA LYS A 37 -6.78 -13.57 5.44
C LYS A 37 -6.12 -12.23 5.16
N GLU A 38 -5.03 -12.21 4.41
CA GLU A 38 -4.33 -10.98 4.01
C GLU A 38 -5.20 -10.14 3.08
N TYR A 39 -5.89 -10.78 2.13
CA TYR A 39 -6.83 -10.09 1.24
C TYR A 39 -7.91 -9.37 2.05
N GLN A 40 -8.53 -10.08 3.00
CA GLN A 40 -9.59 -9.48 3.83
C GLN A 40 -9.04 -8.32 4.66
N ALA A 41 -7.83 -8.44 5.18
CA ALA A 41 -7.19 -7.35 5.93
C ALA A 41 -7.00 -6.11 5.05
N CYS A 42 -6.63 -6.29 3.79
CA CYS A 42 -6.50 -5.20 2.83
C CYS A 42 -7.86 -4.50 2.61
N ILE A 43 -8.92 -5.28 2.37
CA ILE A 43 -10.26 -4.73 2.18
C ILE A 43 -10.72 -3.98 3.43
N ASP A 44 -10.49 -4.55 4.61
CA ASP A 44 -10.87 -3.91 5.88
C ASP A 44 -10.13 -2.59 6.07
N ALA A 45 -8.85 -2.53 5.68
CA ALA A 45 -8.06 -1.31 5.77
C ALA A 45 -8.62 -0.22 4.84
N ILE A 46 -9.05 -0.59 3.63
CA ILE A 46 -9.69 0.33 2.71
C ILE A 46 -11.03 0.83 3.28
N ASP A 47 -11.85 -0.08 3.80
CA ASP A 47 -13.16 0.24 4.35
C ASP A 47 -13.09 1.15 5.58
N ALA A 48 -11.97 1.11 6.30
CA ALA A 48 -11.75 1.96 7.47
C ALA A 48 -11.42 3.40 7.10
N LEU A 49 -11.08 3.67 5.84
CA LEU A 49 -10.77 5.02 5.36
C LEU A 49 -12.04 5.78 5.03
N SER A 50 -11.93 7.09 4.89
CA SER A 50 -13.05 7.96 4.52
C SER A 50 -12.60 9.03 3.53
N GLY A 51 -13.58 9.65 2.87
CA GLY A 51 -13.34 10.78 1.96
C GLY A 51 -12.39 10.43 0.83
N LEU A 52 -11.48 11.36 0.56
CA LEU A 52 -10.52 11.23 -0.56
C LEU A 52 -9.57 10.06 -0.34
N ASP A 53 -9.12 9.81 0.89
CA ASP A 53 -8.26 8.68 1.19
C ASP A 53 -8.91 7.36 0.78
N ARG A 54 -10.20 7.20 1.10
CA ARG A 54 -10.94 6.00 0.73
C ARG A 54 -11.09 5.88 -0.77
N MET A 55 -11.43 6.98 -1.45
CA MET A 55 -11.57 6.99 -2.90
C MET A 55 -10.28 6.55 -3.58
N ILE A 56 -9.15 7.14 -3.19
CA ILE A 56 -7.84 6.81 -3.77
C ILE A 56 -7.53 5.32 -3.54
N ALA A 57 -7.72 4.84 -2.32
CA ALA A 57 -7.43 3.45 -1.98
C ALA A 57 -8.32 2.47 -2.75
N GLU A 58 -9.62 2.76 -2.83
CA GLU A 58 -10.57 1.92 -3.58
C GLU A 58 -10.22 1.88 -5.07
N ARG A 59 -9.95 3.04 -5.66
CA ARG A 59 -9.64 3.12 -7.10
C ARG A 59 -8.30 2.46 -7.41
N PHE A 60 -7.30 2.64 -6.55
CA PHE A 60 -6.02 1.97 -6.75
C PHE A 60 -6.16 0.45 -6.63
N HIS A 61 -7.00 -0.01 -5.71
CA HIS A 61 -7.29 -1.44 -5.59
C HIS A 61 -7.87 -2.00 -6.90
N VAL A 62 -8.81 -1.27 -7.51
CA VAL A 62 -9.38 -1.67 -8.80
C VAL A 62 -8.29 -1.71 -9.87
N VAL A 63 -7.44 -0.68 -9.93
CA VAL A 63 -6.34 -0.62 -10.89
C VAL A 63 -5.43 -1.84 -10.76
N VAL A 64 -4.97 -2.15 -9.55
CA VAL A 64 -4.07 -3.29 -9.34
C VAL A 64 -4.77 -4.61 -9.66
N THR A 65 -6.02 -4.76 -9.24
CA THR A 65 -6.77 -5.99 -9.48
C THR A 65 -6.95 -6.26 -10.98
N GLU A 66 -7.18 -5.21 -11.75
CA GLU A 66 -7.38 -5.34 -13.20
C GLU A 66 -6.08 -5.47 -13.97
N GLU A 67 -5.07 -4.67 -13.62
CA GLU A 67 -3.81 -4.63 -14.38
C GLU A 67 -2.80 -5.69 -13.94
N ALA A 68 -2.86 -6.12 -12.68
CA ALA A 68 -1.89 -7.05 -12.11
C ALA A 68 -2.59 -8.05 -11.16
N PRO A 69 -3.50 -8.90 -11.70
CA PRO A 69 -4.28 -9.81 -10.85
C PRO A 69 -3.43 -10.86 -10.14
N HIS A 70 -2.18 -11.03 -10.54
CA HIS A 70 -1.25 -11.96 -9.90
C HIS A 70 -0.60 -11.39 -8.64
N LEU A 71 -0.78 -10.10 -8.35
CA LEU A 71 -0.32 -9.54 -7.08
C LEU A 71 -1.32 -9.83 -5.98
N ASP A 72 -0.83 -10.18 -4.81
CA ASP A 72 -1.66 -10.54 -3.66
C ASP A 72 -1.90 -9.33 -2.77
N PRO A 73 -3.17 -8.90 -2.59
CA PRO A 73 -3.49 -7.82 -1.66
C PRO A 73 -3.16 -8.22 -0.22
N LYS A 74 -2.65 -7.26 0.53
CA LYS A 74 -2.35 -7.43 1.95
C LYS A 74 -2.26 -6.07 2.61
N THR A 75 -1.99 -6.03 3.91
CA THR A 75 -1.63 -4.79 4.60
C THR A 75 -0.14 -4.76 4.89
N TRP A 76 0.41 -3.55 4.93
CA TRP A 76 1.80 -3.28 5.27
C TRP A 76 1.82 -1.98 6.06
N TYR A 77 2.21 -2.05 7.33
CA TYR A 77 2.13 -0.93 8.25
C TYR A 77 0.72 -0.35 8.36
N GLY A 78 -0.30 -1.19 8.18
CA GLY A 78 -1.71 -0.83 8.28
C GLY A 78 -2.34 -0.23 7.03
N PHE A 79 -1.61 -0.08 5.92
CA PHE A 79 -2.19 0.44 4.69
C PHE A 79 -2.20 -0.61 3.57
N PRO A 80 -3.11 -0.43 2.59
CA PRO A 80 -3.27 -1.41 1.50
C PRO A 80 -1.99 -1.57 0.68
N SER A 81 -1.64 -2.80 0.38
CA SER A 81 -0.41 -3.15 -0.31
C SER A 81 -0.64 -4.36 -1.20
N TYR A 82 0.23 -4.54 -2.18
CA TYR A 82 0.08 -5.59 -3.19
C TYR A 82 1.44 -6.25 -3.39
N ALA A 83 1.47 -7.57 -3.21
CA ALA A 83 2.73 -8.30 -3.08
C ALA A 83 2.87 -9.42 -4.13
N ARG A 84 4.12 -9.73 -4.46
CA ARG A 84 4.48 -10.91 -5.24
C ARG A 84 5.39 -11.76 -4.37
N ASP A 85 4.98 -13.01 -4.14
CA ASP A 85 5.72 -13.95 -3.30
C ASP A 85 6.08 -13.37 -1.92
N GLY A 86 5.10 -12.66 -1.33
CA GLY A 86 5.25 -12.08 0.01
C GLY A 86 5.99 -10.74 0.04
N LYS A 87 6.55 -10.28 -1.09
CA LYS A 87 7.28 -9.01 -1.15
C LYS A 87 6.36 -7.92 -1.70
N VAL A 88 6.21 -6.83 -0.98
CA VAL A 88 5.36 -5.72 -1.39
C VAL A 88 5.95 -5.05 -2.63
N VAL A 89 5.18 -5.04 -3.71
CA VAL A 89 5.55 -4.40 -4.96
C VAL A 89 4.99 -2.98 -5.03
N ALA A 90 3.74 -2.81 -4.64
CA ALA A 90 3.06 -1.51 -4.69
C ALA A 90 2.23 -1.29 -3.43
N PHE A 91 2.03 -0.04 -3.06
CA PHE A 91 1.23 0.30 -1.89
C PHE A 91 0.56 1.66 -2.05
N VAL A 92 -0.50 1.89 -1.28
CA VAL A 92 -1.13 3.20 -1.15
C VAL A 92 -1.12 3.62 0.31
N GLN A 93 -0.43 4.73 0.60
CA GLN A 93 -0.34 5.30 1.93
C GLN A 93 -1.30 6.49 2.01
N PRO A 94 -2.40 6.37 2.77
CA PRO A 94 -3.36 7.46 2.89
C PRO A 94 -2.73 8.71 3.52
N ALA A 95 -3.20 9.88 3.10
CA ALA A 95 -2.70 11.15 3.66
C ALA A 95 -2.93 11.24 5.16
N SER A 96 -4.09 10.76 5.64
CA SER A 96 -4.43 10.80 7.06
C SER A 96 -3.53 9.91 7.93
N LYS A 97 -2.87 8.92 7.33
CA LYS A 97 -2.04 7.96 8.08
C LYS A 97 -0.89 8.66 8.82
N PHE A 98 -0.21 9.59 8.17
CA PHE A 98 0.91 10.33 8.74
C PHE A 98 0.69 11.84 8.73
N ASP A 99 -0.57 12.27 8.56
CA ASP A 99 -0.95 13.68 8.54
C ASP A 99 -0.15 14.45 7.47
N THR A 100 -0.09 13.88 6.28
CA THR A 100 0.59 14.50 5.14
C THR A 100 -0.39 15.24 4.24
N ARG A 101 0.14 16.15 3.41
CA ARG A 101 -0.67 16.97 2.50
C ARG A 101 -1.28 16.16 1.35
N TYR A 102 -0.71 15.01 1.03
CA TYR A 102 -1.15 14.18 -0.08
C TYR A 102 -1.04 12.69 0.30
N ALA A 103 -1.79 11.86 -0.41
CA ALA A 103 -1.58 10.42 -0.34
C ALA A 103 -0.36 10.04 -1.18
N THR A 104 0.31 8.96 -0.82
CA THR A 104 1.46 8.45 -1.57
C THR A 104 1.11 7.10 -2.16
N ILE A 105 1.31 6.96 -3.47
CA ILE A 105 1.32 5.67 -4.12
C ILE A 105 2.77 5.36 -4.44
N GLY A 106 3.25 4.24 -3.91
CA GLY A 106 4.66 3.89 -4.00
C GLY A 106 4.89 2.49 -4.53
N PHE A 107 6.10 2.30 -5.06
CA PHE A 107 6.56 1.03 -5.59
C PHE A 107 7.90 0.71 -4.94
N ASN A 108 8.05 -0.51 -4.46
CA ASN A 108 9.27 -0.95 -3.79
C ASN A 108 10.28 -1.52 -4.80
N GLU A 109 11.41 -1.99 -4.32
CA GLU A 109 12.51 -2.42 -5.19
C GLU A 109 12.17 -3.63 -6.09
N ASP A 110 11.14 -4.39 -5.72
CA ASP A 110 10.68 -5.53 -6.52
C ASP A 110 9.82 -5.12 -7.71
N ALA A 111 9.48 -3.83 -7.82
CA ALA A 111 8.74 -3.31 -8.95
C ALA A 111 9.68 -3.07 -10.13
N THR A 112 9.28 -3.52 -11.32
CA THR A 112 10.08 -3.41 -12.52
C THR A 112 9.80 -2.10 -13.26
N LEU A 113 10.12 -0.97 -12.61
CA LEU A 113 9.96 0.36 -13.20
C LEU A 113 11.23 0.93 -13.81
N ASP A 114 12.26 0.12 -13.90
CA ASP A 114 13.57 0.51 -14.39
C ASP A 114 13.50 1.28 -15.71
N ASP A 115 14.18 2.42 -15.75
CA ASP A 115 14.20 3.30 -16.91
C ASP A 115 15.52 4.08 -16.91
N GLY A 116 16.52 3.53 -17.56
CA GLY A 116 17.86 4.11 -17.55
C GLY A 116 18.54 3.96 -16.20
N ASP A 117 19.25 4.99 -15.81
CA ASP A 117 20.05 4.98 -14.57
C ASP A 117 19.28 5.59 -13.38
N MET A 118 18.10 6.14 -13.62
CA MET A 118 17.29 6.77 -12.56
C MET A 118 15.82 6.78 -12.98
N TRP A 119 14.93 6.44 -12.03
CA TRP A 119 13.49 6.46 -12.27
C TRP A 119 12.74 6.76 -10.98
N ALA A 120 11.51 7.26 -11.13
CA ALA A 120 10.64 7.57 -9.98
C ALA A 120 9.98 6.29 -9.46
N THR A 121 9.81 6.21 -8.14
CA THR A 121 9.18 5.06 -7.48
C THR A 121 8.02 5.46 -6.56
N THR A 122 7.88 6.75 -6.22
CA THR A 122 6.75 7.21 -5.40
C THR A 122 6.12 8.43 -6.02
N PHE A 123 4.79 8.54 -5.82
CA PHE A 123 3.98 9.57 -6.47
C PHE A 123 3.02 10.16 -5.46
N ALA A 124 2.93 11.50 -5.44
CA ALA A 124 1.98 12.23 -4.61
C ALA A 124 0.63 12.31 -5.35
N VAL A 125 -0.46 12.00 -4.65
CA VAL A 125 -1.81 12.05 -5.23
C VAL A 125 -2.67 12.95 -4.35
N VAL A 126 -3.20 14.04 -4.94
CA VAL A 126 -4.06 14.99 -4.24
C VAL A 126 -5.50 14.93 -4.72
N GLU A 127 -5.76 14.22 -5.81
CA GLU A 127 -7.08 14.06 -6.39
C GLU A 127 -7.08 12.85 -7.31
N TRP A 128 -8.20 12.16 -7.43
CA TRP A 128 -8.31 11.05 -8.37
C TRP A 128 -9.05 11.50 -9.63
N THR A 129 -8.35 11.52 -10.74
CA THR A 129 -8.88 11.92 -12.05
C THR A 129 -8.65 10.80 -13.06
N ASP A 130 -9.30 10.89 -14.21
CA ASP A 130 -9.06 9.92 -15.30
C ASP A 130 -7.60 9.90 -15.71
N THR A 131 -6.94 11.05 -15.73
CA THR A 131 -5.52 11.16 -16.07
C THR A 131 -4.65 10.43 -15.03
N VAL A 132 -4.95 10.61 -13.75
CA VAL A 132 -4.25 9.93 -12.65
C VAL A 132 -4.44 8.43 -12.80
N GLU A 133 -5.68 7.98 -12.99
CA GLU A 133 -5.97 6.54 -13.12
C GLU A 133 -5.21 5.93 -14.30
N GLN A 134 -5.25 6.57 -15.46
CA GLN A 134 -4.57 6.06 -16.65
C GLN A 134 -3.06 5.93 -16.42
N ARG A 135 -2.47 6.94 -15.82
CA ARG A 135 -1.04 6.92 -15.51
C ARG A 135 -0.69 5.80 -14.53
N LEU A 136 -1.51 5.60 -13.51
CA LEU A 136 -1.28 4.54 -12.53
C LEU A 136 -1.47 3.15 -13.13
N ARG A 137 -2.41 2.98 -14.07
CA ARG A 137 -2.56 1.71 -14.77
C ARG A 137 -1.30 1.35 -15.53
N GLU A 138 -0.71 2.30 -16.23
CA GLU A 138 0.54 2.08 -16.96
C GLU A 138 1.69 1.73 -16.02
N LEU A 139 1.80 2.44 -14.89
CA LEU A 139 2.82 2.17 -13.89
C LEU A 139 2.67 0.78 -13.28
N VAL A 140 1.45 0.39 -12.94
CA VAL A 140 1.17 -0.93 -12.35
C VAL A 140 1.50 -2.04 -13.35
N GLN A 141 1.13 -1.88 -14.61
CA GLN A 141 1.48 -2.86 -15.65
C GLN A 141 2.99 -3.07 -15.72
N ARG A 142 3.76 -2.00 -15.72
CA ARG A 142 5.22 -2.08 -15.77
C ARG A 142 5.80 -2.65 -14.48
N ALA A 143 5.30 -2.19 -13.34
CA ALA A 143 5.82 -2.58 -12.02
C ALA A 143 5.59 -4.06 -11.71
N ALA A 144 4.50 -4.59 -12.16
CA ALA A 144 4.11 -5.97 -11.85
C ALA A 144 4.90 -7.01 -12.63
N GLY A 145 5.53 -6.61 -13.70
CA GLY A 145 6.30 -7.51 -14.56
C GLY A 145 5.44 -8.26 -15.54
#